data_9fd335fd7f009684f59957b5189d0aeb
#
_entry.id   9fd335fd7f009684f59957b5189d0aeb
#
_cell.length_a   1.000
_cell.length_b   1.000
_cell.length_c   1.000
_cell.angle_alpha   90.00
_cell.angle_beta   90.00
_cell.angle_gamma   90.00
#
_symmetry.space_group_name_H-M   'P 1'
#
loop_
_entity.id
_entity.type
_entity.pdbx_description
1 polymer ?
#
loop_
_entity_poly.entity_id
_entity_poly.type
_entity_poly.pdbx_seq_one_letter_code
_entity_poly.pdbx_strand_id
1 'polypeptide(L)'
;MTIDHKVLKARHIEFPEYHQVYHLGQLGNFIDYDTRNMEPDARFRLECLCTDLDTEGMQHPIIISYNGYEVSVGHQRVWYAKSKGYTHIDCYHIPNQAAWEKVFNYTQSNDYWKKYSHSEKCKLPS
;
A
#
# COMPACT_ATOMS: atom_id res chain seq x y z
N MET A 1 -17.83 -22.96 11.03
CA MET A 1 -16.59 -22.26 11.35
C MET A 1 -16.52 -20.97 10.54
N THR A 2 -16.50 -19.84 11.22
CA THR A 2 -16.38 -18.56 10.53
C THR A 2 -14.93 -18.30 10.17
N ILE A 3 -14.70 -17.93 8.90
CA ILE A 3 -13.39 -17.47 8.46
C ILE A 3 -13.33 -15.98 8.78
N ASP A 4 -12.42 -15.62 9.67
CA ASP A 4 -12.23 -14.22 10.01
C ASP A 4 -11.52 -13.50 8.86
N HIS A 5 -12.23 -12.59 8.23
CA HIS A 5 -11.65 -11.72 7.21
C HIS A 5 -11.12 -10.46 7.90
N LYS A 6 -9.82 -10.27 7.81
CA LYS A 6 -9.19 -9.06 8.32
C LYS A 6 -8.74 -8.21 7.13
N VAL A 7 -9.42 -7.09 6.91
CA VAL A 7 -9.19 -6.22 5.76
C VAL A 7 -8.36 -5.02 6.17
N LEU A 8 -7.26 -4.78 5.46
CA LEU A 8 -6.51 -3.54 5.59
C LEU A 8 -7.18 -2.48 4.71
N LYS A 9 -7.96 -1.61 5.35
CA LYS A 9 -8.76 -0.61 4.66
C LYS A 9 -7.99 0.69 4.51
N ALA A 10 -8.17 1.34 3.36
CA ALA A 10 -7.64 2.67 3.14
C ALA A 10 -8.58 3.73 3.70
N ARG A 11 -8.01 4.78 4.26
CA ARG A 11 -8.79 5.90 4.83
C ARG A 11 -9.36 6.82 3.75
N HIS A 12 -8.72 6.89 2.59
CA HIS A 12 -9.09 7.82 1.52
C HIS A 12 -9.26 7.06 0.21
N ILE A 13 -10.49 7.04 -0.32
CA ILE A 13 -10.80 6.42 -1.61
C ILE A 13 -11.13 7.56 -2.57
N GLU A 14 -10.14 7.97 -3.36
CA GLU A 14 -10.30 9.08 -4.32
C GLU A 14 -10.90 8.62 -5.64
N PHE A 15 -10.78 7.33 -5.95
CA PHE A 15 -11.25 6.75 -7.20
C PHE A 15 -12.15 5.55 -6.90
N PRO A 16 -13.38 5.79 -6.40
CA PRO A 16 -14.27 4.67 -6.05
C PRO A 16 -14.61 3.77 -7.24
N GLU A 17 -14.56 4.31 -8.46
CA GLU A 17 -14.80 3.52 -9.68
C GLU A 17 -13.75 2.43 -9.90
N TYR A 18 -12.57 2.55 -9.31
CA TYR A 18 -11.49 1.55 -9.43
C TYR A 18 -11.29 0.75 -8.14
N HIS A 19 -12.03 1.06 -7.09
CA HIS A 19 -11.85 0.45 -5.78
C HIS A 19 -12.27 -1.02 -5.79
N GLN A 20 -11.39 -1.87 -5.28
CA GLN A 20 -11.64 -3.29 -5.07
C GLN A 20 -11.01 -3.73 -3.76
N VAL A 21 -11.53 -4.81 -3.19
CA VAL A 21 -10.92 -5.47 -2.03
C VAL A 21 -10.51 -6.86 -2.48
N TYR A 22 -9.22 -7.14 -2.44
CA TYR A 22 -8.70 -8.43 -2.89
C TYR A 22 -8.05 -9.19 -1.76
N HIS A 23 -8.16 -10.51 -1.83
CA HIS A 23 -7.41 -11.41 -0.95
C HIS A 23 -5.92 -11.28 -1.29
N LEU A 24 -5.07 -11.21 -0.26
CA LEU A 24 -3.63 -11.04 -0.46
C LEU A 24 -3.03 -12.15 -1.32
N GLY A 25 -3.58 -13.36 -1.27
CA GLY A 25 -3.14 -14.48 -2.08
C GLY A 25 -3.41 -14.33 -3.57
N GLN A 26 -4.31 -13.41 -3.97
CA GLN A 26 -4.59 -13.13 -5.38
C GLN A 26 -3.55 -12.23 -6.02
N LEU A 27 -2.78 -11.49 -5.21
CA LEU A 27 -1.87 -10.46 -5.70
C LEU A 27 -0.55 -11.06 -6.13
N GLY A 28 -0.07 -10.64 -7.30
CA GLY A 28 1.23 -11.01 -7.81
C GLY A 28 2.22 -9.86 -7.74
N ASN A 29 3.46 -10.16 -8.10
CA ASN A 29 4.54 -9.18 -8.20
C ASN A 29 4.74 -8.37 -6.91
N PHE A 30 4.54 -9.01 -5.76
CA PHE A 30 4.86 -8.37 -4.49
C PHE A 30 6.29 -8.73 -4.06
N ILE A 31 6.88 -7.83 -3.29
CA ILE A 31 8.25 -8.00 -2.81
C ILE A 31 8.21 -8.51 -1.37
N ASP A 32 8.97 -9.58 -1.11
CA ASP A 32 9.14 -10.10 0.24
C ASP A 32 10.44 -9.53 0.81
N TYR A 33 10.31 -8.64 1.79
CA TYR A 33 11.45 -7.93 2.35
C TYR A 33 12.12 -8.76 3.43
N ASP A 34 13.41 -9.05 3.22
CA ASP A 34 14.24 -9.69 4.26
C ASP A 34 14.91 -8.60 5.08
N THR A 35 14.28 -8.26 6.22
CA THR A 35 14.73 -7.15 7.05
C THR A 35 16.11 -7.37 7.63
N ARG A 36 16.55 -8.62 7.73
CA ARG A 36 17.89 -8.93 8.27
C ARG A 36 19.01 -8.57 7.30
N ASN A 37 18.70 -8.56 6.00
CA ASN A 37 19.68 -8.30 4.95
C ASN A 37 19.48 -6.95 4.26
N MET A 38 18.57 -6.11 4.80
CA MET A 38 18.32 -4.79 4.23
C MET A 38 19.39 -3.78 4.67
N GLU A 39 19.68 -2.84 3.78
CA GLU A 39 20.47 -1.67 4.13
C GLU A 39 19.82 -0.93 5.29
N PRO A 40 20.61 -0.35 6.23
CA PRO A 40 20.03 0.31 7.40
C PRO A 40 19.01 1.39 7.10
N ASP A 41 19.24 2.22 6.07
CA ASP A 41 18.31 3.28 5.68
C ASP A 41 17.01 2.71 5.15
N ALA A 42 17.09 1.67 4.33
CA ALA A 42 15.89 1.03 3.76
C ALA A 42 15.08 0.35 4.86
N ARG A 43 15.76 -0.33 5.79
CA ARG A 43 15.10 -0.96 6.94
C ARG A 43 14.43 0.07 7.83
N PHE A 44 15.09 1.18 8.09
CA PHE A 44 14.53 2.27 8.90
C PHE A 44 13.24 2.82 8.26
N ARG A 45 13.26 3.05 6.93
CA ARG A 45 12.07 3.52 6.21
C ARG A 45 10.92 2.52 6.29
N LEU A 46 11.23 1.23 6.16
CA LEU A 46 10.21 0.18 6.25
C LEU A 46 9.62 0.12 7.66
N GLU A 47 10.45 0.21 8.69
CA GLU A 47 10.02 0.22 10.08
C GLU A 47 9.14 1.44 10.37
N CYS A 48 9.50 2.61 9.85
CA CYS A 48 8.71 3.83 9.98
C CYS A 48 7.35 3.69 9.29
N LEU A 49 7.33 3.10 8.10
CA LEU A 49 6.08 2.83 7.39
C LEU A 49 5.18 1.91 8.22
N CYS A 50 5.75 0.84 8.79
CA CYS A 50 4.99 -0.08 9.63
C CYS A 50 4.44 0.62 10.87
N THR A 51 5.21 1.48 11.50
CA THR A 51 4.75 2.27 12.64
C THR A 51 3.59 3.19 12.25
N ASP A 52 3.70 3.86 11.11
CA ASP A 52 2.63 4.72 10.60
C ASP A 52 1.36 3.92 10.31
N LEU A 53 1.51 2.75 9.71
CA LEU A 53 0.36 1.88 9.44
C LEU A 53 -0.30 1.37 10.73
N ASP A 54 0.51 1.08 11.76
CA ASP A 54 -0.01 0.65 13.05
C ASP A 54 -0.76 1.78 13.78
N THR A 55 -0.30 3.02 13.65
CA THR A 55 -0.86 4.16 14.40
C THR A 55 -1.93 4.92 13.62
N GLU A 56 -1.70 5.17 12.33
CA GLU A 56 -2.57 6.01 11.50
C GLU A 56 -3.41 5.20 10.51
N GLY A 57 -3.03 3.96 10.25
CA GLY A 57 -3.67 3.14 9.24
C GLY A 57 -3.17 3.45 7.83
N MET A 58 -3.71 2.72 6.86
CA MET A 58 -3.36 2.91 5.45
C MET A 58 -4.11 4.12 4.89
N GLN A 59 -3.38 5.09 4.34
CA GLN A 59 -3.99 6.32 3.85
C GLN A 59 -4.67 6.14 2.50
N HIS A 60 -4.03 5.43 1.59
CA HIS A 60 -4.53 5.22 0.23
C HIS A 60 -4.48 3.74 -0.13
N PRO A 61 -5.39 3.27 -1.01
CA PRO A 61 -5.29 1.91 -1.53
C PRO A 61 -3.98 1.66 -2.27
N ILE A 62 -3.53 0.42 -2.31
CA ILE A 62 -2.46 0.02 -3.20
C ILE A 62 -2.97 0.05 -4.64
N ILE A 63 -2.07 0.04 -5.62
CA ILE A 63 -2.45 0.11 -7.03
C ILE A 63 -2.08 -1.20 -7.71
N ILE A 64 -3.07 -1.81 -8.37
CA ILE A 64 -2.94 -3.04 -9.13
C ILE A 64 -2.95 -2.69 -10.61
N SER A 65 -1.98 -3.21 -11.35
CA SER A 65 -1.82 -2.98 -12.78
C SER A 65 -3.00 -3.53 -13.58
N TYR A 66 -3.24 -2.95 -14.74
CA TYR A 66 -4.25 -3.47 -15.68
C TYR A 66 -3.83 -4.79 -16.33
N ASN A 67 -2.64 -5.29 -16.06
CA ASN A 67 -2.15 -6.60 -16.51
C ASN A 67 -2.36 -7.65 -15.41
N GLY A 68 -3.61 -8.03 -15.16
CA GLY A 68 -3.92 -9.05 -14.16
C GLY A 68 -3.98 -8.49 -12.74
N TYR A 69 -3.35 -9.16 -11.79
CA TYR A 69 -3.41 -8.81 -10.37
C TYR A 69 -2.05 -8.40 -9.82
N GLU A 70 -1.21 -7.84 -10.66
CA GLU A 70 0.14 -7.45 -10.25
C GLU A 70 0.16 -6.12 -9.49
N VAL A 71 0.83 -6.13 -8.34
CA VAL A 71 1.00 -4.92 -7.52
C VAL A 71 1.98 -3.99 -8.22
N SER A 72 1.53 -2.77 -8.51
CA SER A 72 2.37 -1.73 -9.13
C SER A 72 2.87 -0.72 -8.11
N VAL A 73 2.01 -0.34 -7.16
CA VAL A 73 2.37 0.60 -6.10
C VAL A 73 1.85 0.05 -4.78
N GLY A 74 2.71 0.03 -3.79
CA GLY A 74 2.33 -0.40 -2.45
C GLY A 74 2.90 -1.73 -2.01
N HIS A 75 4.03 -2.16 -2.58
CA HIS A 75 4.68 -3.42 -2.20
C HIS A 75 4.94 -3.51 -0.70
N GLN A 76 5.40 -2.42 -0.08
CA GLN A 76 5.67 -2.39 1.35
C GLN A 76 4.40 -2.54 2.17
N ARG A 77 3.28 -1.98 1.71
CA ARG A 77 1.99 -2.11 2.38
C ARG A 77 1.45 -3.53 2.27
N VAL A 78 1.67 -4.20 1.15
CA VAL A 78 1.31 -5.62 0.99
C VAL A 78 2.14 -6.47 1.95
N TRP A 79 3.43 -6.22 2.03
CA TRP A 79 4.30 -6.93 2.97
C TRP A 79 3.85 -6.72 4.41
N TYR A 80 3.53 -5.48 4.78
CA TYR A 80 2.99 -5.16 6.10
C TYR A 80 1.71 -5.97 6.38
N ALA A 81 0.78 -5.95 5.42
CA ALA A 81 -0.51 -6.65 5.59
C ALA A 81 -0.30 -8.14 5.83
N LYS A 82 0.60 -8.77 5.07
CA LYS A 82 0.93 -10.19 5.26
C LYS A 82 1.55 -10.43 6.63
N SER A 83 2.48 -9.57 7.04
CA SER A 83 3.18 -9.70 8.31
C SER A 83 2.26 -9.56 9.51
N LYS A 84 1.19 -8.78 9.39
CA LYS A 84 0.24 -8.53 10.47
C LYS A 84 -0.99 -9.44 10.43
N GLY A 85 -1.03 -10.38 9.49
CA GLY A 85 -2.11 -11.37 9.44
C GLY A 85 -3.39 -10.88 8.80
N TYR A 86 -3.34 -9.79 8.01
CA TYR A 86 -4.48 -9.38 7.20
C TYR A 86 -4.75 -10.41 6.12
N THR A 87 -6.01 -10.58 5.75
CA THR A 87 -6.40 -11.49 4.68
C THR A 87 -6.68 -10.75 3.38
N HIS A 88 -7.13 -9.49 3.46
CA HIS A 88 -7.56 -8.68 2.32
C HIS A 88 -6.98 -7.29 2.44
N ILE A 89 -6.96 -6.56 1.33
CA ILE A 89 -6.45 -5.20 1.27
C ILE A 89 -7.24 -4.39 0.25
N ASP A 90 -7.49 -3.11 0.58
CA ASP A 90 -8.10 -2.15 -0.37
C ASP A 90 -7.13 -1.84 -1.49
N CYS A 91 -7.63 -1.87 -2.72
CA CYS A 91 -6.86 -1.67 -3.94
C CYS A 91 -7.58 -0.74 -4.90
N TYR A 92 -6.82 -0.10 -5.76
CA TYR A 92 -7.31 0.42 -7.03
C TYR A 92 -6.88 -0.57 -8.12
N HIS A 93 -7.83 -1.21 -8.77
CA HIS A 93 -7.54 -2.08 -9.90
C HIS A 93 -7.73 -1.29 -11.19
N ILE A 94 -6.64 -0.99 -11.85
CA ILE A 94 -6.61 -0.09 -13.00
C ILE A 94 -7.09 -0.84 -14.24
N PRO A 95 -8.14 -0.35 -14.94
CA PRO A 95 -8.67 -1.07 -16.09
C PRO A 95 -7.90 -0.86 -17.40
N ASN A 96 -7.16 0.25 -17.53
CA ASN A 96 -6.48 0.59 -18.78
C ASN A 96 -5.42 1.66 -18.56
N GLN A 97 -4.69 2.00 -19.62
CA GLN A 97 -3.59 2.98 -19.55
C GLN A 97 -4.08 4.38 -19.18
N ALA A 98 -5.23 4.80 -19.68
CA ALA A 98 -5.76 6.14 -19.37
C ALA A 98 -6.07 6.27 -17.87
N ALA A 99 -6.67 5.22 -17.29
CA ALA A 99 -6.93 5.19 -15.85
C ALA A 99 -5.61 5.15 -15.06
N TRP A 100 -4.61 4.42 -15.55
CA TRP A 100 -3.30 4.38 -14.93
C TRP A 100 -2.69 5.78 -14.83
N GLU A 101 -2.71 6.53 -15.93
CA GLU A 101 -2.16 7.88 -15.95
C GLU A 101 -2.88 8.80 -14.97
N LYS A 102 -4.21 8.71 -14.92
CA LYS A 102 -5.02 9.50 -14.00
C LYS A 102 -4.65 9.23 -12.54
N VAL A 103 -4.59 7.97 -12.15
CA VAL A 103 -4.29 7.58 -10.78
C VAL A 103 -2.82 7.87 -10.44
N PHE A 104 -1.92 7.59 -11.36
CA PHE A 104 -0.49 7.87 -11.17
C PHE A 104 -0.24 9.36 -10.97
N ASN A 105 -0.87 10.22 -11.77
CA ASN A 105 -0.73 11.66 -11.61
C ASN A 105 -1.22 12.12 -10.24
N TYR A 106 -2.29 11.53 -9.73
CA TYR A 106 -2.74 11.84 -8.38
C TYR A 106 -1.69 11.45 -7.33
N THR A 107 -1.02 10.32 -7.49
CA THR A 107 0.03 9.89 -6.54
C THR A 107 1.23 10.84 -6.51
N GLN A 108 1.40 11.65 -7.55
CA GLN A 108 2.47 12.66 -7.60
C GLN A 108 2.02 14.02 -7.06
N SER A 109 0.77 14.15 -6.66
CA SER A 109 0.22 15.42 -6.22
C SER A 109 0.54 15.68 -4.74
N ASN A 110 0.53 16.97 -4.37
CA ASN A 110 0.70 17.38 -2.99
C ASN A 110 -0.41 16.85 -2.08
N ASP A 111 -1.64 16.75 -2.62
CA ASP A 111 -2.78 16.25 -1.84
C ASP A 111 -2.58 14.80 -1.41
N TYR A 112 -2.01 13.97 -2.29
CA TYR A 112 -1.68 12.60 -1.95
C TYR A 112 -0.66 12.55 -0.82
N TRP A 113 0.45 13.29 -0.96
CA TRP A 113 1.56 13.23 -0.01
C TRP A 113 1.24 13.91 1.32
N LYS A 114 0.34 14.91 1.33
CA LYS A 114 -0.13 15.52 2.58
C LYS A 114 -0.69 14.49 3.55
N LYS A 115 -1.34 13.48 3.03
CA LYS A 115 -1.97 12.43 3.87
C LYS A 115 -0.94 11.49 4.47
N TYR A 116 0.32 11.59 4.05
CA TYR A 116 1.44 10.84 4.63
C TYR A 116 2.36 11.71 5.49
N SER A 117 2.05 12.99 5.67
CA SER A 117 2.98 13.93 6.28
C SER A 117 3.08 13.83 7.80
N HIS A 118 2.32 12.93 8.41
CA HIS A 118 2.34 12.74 9.85
C HIS A 118 3.63 12.09 10.35
N SER A 119 4.43 11.51 9.48
CA SER A 119 5.62 10.75 9.85
C SER A 119 6.91 11.59 9.80
N GLU A 120 6.85 12.84 10.22
CA GLU A 120 8.03 13.71 10.24
C GLU A 120 9.20 13.12 11.02
N LYS A 121 8.91 12.46 12.13
CA LYS A 121 9.92 11.79 12.95
C LYS A 121 10.61 10.64 12.24
N CYS A 122 10.02 10.15 11.17
CA CYS A 122 10.55 9.04 10.39
C CYS A 122 11.36 9.48 9.17
N LYS A 123 11.50 10.78 8.96
CA LYS A 123 12.35 11.30 7.88
C LYS A 123 13.80 11.07 8.26
N LEU A 124 14.57 10.52 7.32
CA LEU A 124 15.99 10.34 7.53
C LEU A 124 16.68 11.70 7.62
N PRO A 125 17.67 11.85 8.52
CA PRO A 125 18.47 13.06 8.55
C PRO A 125 19.18 13.22 7.21
N SER A 126 19.09 14.39 6.66
CA SER A 126 19.76 14.72 5.41
C SER A 126 21.23 14.98 5.63
#